data_3046e9898ee5e80afcca7c7e8858ebd3
#
_entry.id   3046e9898ee5e80afcca7c7e8858ebd3
#
_cell.length_a   1.000
_cell.length_b   1.000
_cell.length_c   1.000
_cell.angle_alpha   90.00
_cell.angle_beta   90.00
_cell.angle_gamma   90.00
#
_symmetry.space_group_name_H-M   'P 1'
#
loop_
_entity.id
_entity.type
_entity.pdbx_description
1 polymer ?
#
loop_
_entity_poly.entity_id
_entity_poly.type
_entity_poly.pdbx_seq_one_letter_code
_entity_poly.pdbx_strand_id
1 'polypeptide(L)'
;MLPITPWFRAAVSALVVMLMSASPVMAGMSPAEVRTFEECRVKAAKGDRLFQCQLGDFYSTGQGVAADQEAATKWYRQAAEQGLPMAQHKLGNRYAFGHGTPKDLVESATWHRMAAEQGLDWSQYHLAHCYLRGEGVKKDVDEALKWFRAAAEQGDSAYQYQLAVSLHQGSLAYQDGKQDMPEILKWYRAAAVQGEIDALRALSHLYGQGGEVEKDEAEALKWLRTAADWGDVSSQRLLGDRYASGTAVAKDEVEAFAYYRLASVYPSSPALNDLSAGKKLAAMESNMSADARERGVRRADVLRSEIAARVKAKETEHDLRNAAKLSGR
;
A
#
# COMPACT_ATOMS: atom_id res chain seq x y z
N MET A 1 21.77 -2.41 -52.50
CA MET A 1 21.05 -2.91 -51.32
C MET A 1 19.54 -2.87 -51.64
N LEU A 2 18.92 -4.03 -51.83
CA LEU A 2 17.49 -4.11 -52.10
C LEU A 2 16.70 -3.82 -50.82
N PRO A 3 15.61 -3.05 -50.85
CA PRO A 3 14.82 -2.74 -49.66
C PRO A 3 14.13 -4.02 -49.17
N ILE A 4 14.36 -4.36 -47.91
CA ILE A 4 13.67 -5.48 -47.23
C ILE A 4 12.17 -5.15 -47.21
N THR A 5 11.40 -5.90 -47.99
CA THR A 5 9.95 -5.69 -48.13
C THR A 5 9.22 -5.90 -46.80
N PRO A 6 8.09 -5.17 -46.55
CA PRO A 6 7.29 -5.36 -45.34
C PRO A 6 6.86 -6.81 -45.09
N TRP A 7 6.68 -7.58 -46.13
CA TRP A 7 6.35 -9.00 -46.10
C TRP A 7 7.46 -9.87 -45.48
N PHE A 8 8.74 -9.55 -45.74
CA PHE A 8 9.87 -10.28 -45.15
C PHE A 8 9.98 -10.02 -43.65
N ARG A 9 9.70 -8.79 -43.20
CA ARG A 9 9.62 -8.48 -41.76
C ARG A 9 8.48 -9.19 -41.05
N ALA A 10 7.30 -9.27 -41.68
CA ALA A 10 6.15 -9.99 -41.13
C ALA A 10 6.40 -11.51 -41.08
N ALA A 11 7.03 -12.08 -42.11
CA ALA A 11 7.36 -13.49 -42.17
C ALA A 11 8.44 -13.88 -41.14
N VAL A 12 9.46 -13.04 -40.94
CA VAL A 12 10.51 -13.26 -39.91
C VAL A 12 9.92 -13.14 -38.50
N SER A 13 9.01 -12.16 -38.27
CA SER A 13 8.29 -12.04 -36.98
C SER A 13 7.38 -13.26 -36.73
N ALA A 14 6.68 -13.74 -37.73
CA ALA A 14 5.82 -14.93 -37.62
C ALA A 14 6.65 -16.20 -37.39
N LEU A 15 7.82 -16.34 -38.04
CA LEU A 15 8.71 -17.47 -37.87
C LEU A 15 9.37 -17.47 -36.47
N VAL A 16 9.76 -16.31 -35.95
CA VAL A 16 10.28 -16.17 -34.61
C VAL A 16 9.22 -16.53 -33.56
N VAL A 17 7.98 -16.09 -33.74
CA VAL A 17 6.86 -16.47 -32.87
C VAL A 17 6.55 -17.97 -32.96
N MET A 18 6.62 -18.58 -34.17
CA MET A 18 6.44 -20.04 -34.33
C MET A 18 7.59 -20.86 -33.72
N LEU A 19 8.82 -20.38 -33.82
CA LEU A 19 9.98 -21.07 -33.20
C LEU A 19 10.01 -20.93 -31.68
N MET A 20 9.52 -19.83 -31.15
CA MET A 20 9.38 -19.60 -29.70
C MET A 20 8.23 -20.41 -29.08
N SER A 21 7.12 -20.64 -29.81
CA SER A 21 6.01 -21.47 -29.33
C SER A 21 6.33 -22.96 -29.19
N ALA A 22 7.48 -23.41 -29.71
CA ALA A 22 7.92 -24.79 -29.60
C ALA A 22 8.70 -25.11 -28.31
N SER A 23 8.99 -24.11 -27.46
CA SER A 23 9.64 -24.34 -26.17
C SER A 23 8.60 -24.63 -25.09
N PRO A 24 8.73 -25.71 -24.30
CA PRO A 24 7.79 -26.08 -23.25
C PRO A 24 7.62 -24.98 -22.19
N VAL A 25 8.55 -24.04 -22.07
CA VAL A 25 8.53 -22.90 -21.16
C VAL A 25 7.52 -21.82 -21.60
N MET A 26 7.14 -21.79 -22.90
CA MET A 26 6.22 -20.80 -23.48
C MET A 26 4.77 -21.29 -23.60
N ALA A 27 4.48 -22.52 -23.20
CA ALA A 27 3.20 -23.21 -23.42
C ALA A 27 1.99 -22.60 -22.67
N GLY A 28 2.21 -21.58 -21.84
CA GLY A 28 1.14 -20.86 -21.11
C GLY A 28 1.00 -19.37 -21.44
N MET A 29 1.81 -18.84 -22.37
CA MET A 29 1.83 -17.40 -22.67
C MET A 29 0.91 -17.07 -23.85
N SER A 30 0.16 -15.99 -23.73
CA SER A 30 -0.69 -15.54 -24.85
C SER A 30 0.17 -14.92 -25.96
N PRO A 31 -0.25 -15.05 -27.24
CA PRO A 31 0.46 -14.39 -28.35
C PRO A 31 0.56 -12.88 -28.22
N ALA A 32 -0.40 -12.26 -27.50
CA ALA A 32 -0.39 -10.82 -27.23
C ALA A 32 0.74 -10.44 -26.24
N GLU A 33 0.94 -11.20 -25.19
CA GLU A 33 2.04 -10.98 -24.23
C GLU A 33 3.41 -11.11 -24.87
N VAL A 34 3.60 -12.14 -25.69
CA VAL A 34 4.86 -12.35 -26.44
C VAL A 34 5.12 -11.17 -27.38
N ARG A 35 4.09 -10.66 -28.06
CA ARG A 35 4.23 -9.49 -28.96
C ARG A 35 4.63 -8.25 -28.17
N THR A 36 3.97 -7.98 -27.06
CA THR A 36 4.28 -6.82 -26.20
C THR A 36 5.72 -6.88 -25.67
N PHE A 37 6.16 -8.06 -25.25
CA PHE A 37 7.55 -8.28 -24.83
C PHE A 37 8.53 -7.97 -25.98
N GLU A 38 8.30 -8.50 -27.19
CA GLU A 38 9.19 -8.28 -28.33
C GLU A 38 9.26 -6.80 -28.76
N GLU A 39 8.14 -6.08 -28.74
CA GLU A 39 8.11 -4.64 -29.00
C GLU A 39 8.92 -3.86 -27.95
N CYS A 40 8.77 -4.22 -26.68
CA CYS A 40 9.56 -3.66 -25.58
C CYS A 40 11.06 -3.96 -25.76
N ARG A 41 11.43 -5.20 -26.10
CA ARG A 41 12.80 -5.65 -26.31
C ARG A 41 13.51 -4.83 -27.41
N VAL A 42 12.81 -4.58 -28.51
CA VAL A 42 13.36 -3.77 -29.62
C VAL A 42 13.67 -2.33 -29.20
N LYS A 43 12.81 -1.72 -28.39
CA LYS A 43 12.99 -0.35 -27.90
C LYS A 43 14.08 -0.27 -26.81
N ALA A 44 14.07 -1.22 -25.88
CA ALA A 44 15.10 -1.34 -24.84
C ALA A 44 16.52 -1.52 -25.44
N ALA A 45 16.64 -2.31 -26.50
CA ALA A 45 17.90 -2.52 -27.21
C ALA A 45 18.44 -1.25 -27.91
N LYS A 46 17.57 -0.27 -28.17
CA LYS A 46 17.97 1.07 -28.67
C LYS A 46 18.41 2.03 -27.56
N GLY A 47 18.45 1.58 -26.32
CA GLY A 47 18.91 2.37 -25.19
C GLY A 47 17.81 3.16 -24.45
N ASP A 48 16.53 2.99 -24.80
CA ASP A 48 15.43 3.68 -24.11
C ASP A 48 15.30 3.15 -22.68
N ARG A 49 15.59 4.01 -21.70
CA ARG A 49 15.63 3.67 -20.27
C ARG A 49 14.29 3.21 -19.71
N LEU A 50 13.15 3.72 -20.22
CA LEU A 50 11.82 3.29 -19.78
C LEU A 50 11.53 1.88 -20.23
N PHE A 51 11.83 1.56 -21.50
CA PHE A 51 11.67 0.22 -22.04
C PHE A 51 12.69 -0.79 -21.47
N GLN A 52 13.89 -0.34 -21.09
CA GLN A 52 14.84 -1.18 -20.36
C GLN A 52 14.28 -1.55 -18.98
N CYS A 53 13.73 -0.61 -18.24
CA CYS A 53 13.08 -0.87 -16.96
C CYS A 53 11.88 -1.84 -17.13
N GLN A 54 11.03 -1.59 -18.12
CA GLN A 54 9.88 -2.46 -18.44
C GLN A 54 10.33 -3.86 -18.87
N LEU A 55 11.41 -3.97 -19.63
CA LEU A 55 11.98 -5.28 -20.01
C LEU A 55 12.51 -6.05 -18.80
N GLY A 56 13.06 -5.34 -17.82
CA GLY A 56 13.38 -5.91 -16.51
C GLY A 56 12.14 -6.46 -15.80
N ASP A 57 10.99 -5.78 -15.89
CA ASP A 57 9.72 -6.27 -15.33
C ASP A 57 9.25 -7.56 -16.02
N PHE A 58 9.32 -7.63 -17.35
CA PHE A 58 8.96 -8.83 -18.11
C PHE A 58 9.81 -10.04 -17.70
N TYR A 59 11.13 -9.89 -17.61
CA TYR A 59 12.00 -10.96 -17.13
C TYR A 59 11.77 -11.30 -15.65
N SER A 60 11.46 -10.31 -14.80
CA SER A 60 11.20 -10.54 -13.39
C SER A 60 9.93 -11.35 -13.13
N THR A 61 8.88 -11.08 -13.89
CA THR A 61 7.54 -11.68 -13.72
C THR A 61 7.33 -12.91 -14.60
N GLY A 62 8.09 -13.04 -15.68
CA GLY A 62 7.88 -14.11 -16.68
C GLY A 62 6.73 -13.82 -17.63
N GLN A 63 6.32 -12.54 -17.79
CA GLN A 63 5.23 -12.17 -18.68
C GLN A 63 5.72 -12.06 -20.13
N GLY A 64 5.19 -12.91 -21.01
CA GLY A 64 5.59 -12.94 -22.43
C GLY A 64 7.00 -13.49 -22.69
N VAL A 65 7.73 -13.90 -21.66
CA VAL A 65 9.06 -14.53 -21.68
C VAL A 65 9.24 -15.40 -20.44
N ALA A 66 10.14 -16.36 -20.47
CA ALA A 66 10.51 -17.10 -19.27
C ALA A 66 11.11 -16.16 -18.21
N ALA A 67 10.70 -16.36 -16.94
CA ALA A 67 11.27 -15.57 -15.84
C ALA A 67 12.78 -15.79 -15.70
N ASP A 68 13.53 -14.71 -15.67
CA ASP A 68 14.98 -14.70 -15.50
C ASP A 68 15.38 -13.52 -14.61
N GLN A 69 15.71 -13.82 -13.37
CA GLN A 69 16.02 -12.78 -12.38
C GLN A 69 17.36 -12.09 -12.66
N GLU A 70 18.32 -12.79 -13.26
CA GLU A 70 19.62 -12.19 -13.64
C GLU A 70 19.45 -11.23 -14.82
N ALA A 71 18.69 -11.65 -15.85
CA ALA A 71 18.36 -10.79 -16.98
C ALA A 71 17.58 -9.54 -16.50
N ALA A 72 16.59 -9.73 -15.61
CA ALA A 72 15.85 -8.60 -15.02
C ALA A 72 16.79 -7.60 -14.34
N THR A 73 17.72 -8.09 -13.51
CA THR A 73 18.68 -7.22 -12.81
C THR A 73 19.61 -6.49 -13.77
N LYS A 74 20.06 -7.13 -14.84
CA LYS A 74 20.89 -6.50 -15.88
C LYS A 74 20.14 -5.36 -16.57
N TRP A 75 18.87 -5.55 -16.93
CA TRP A 75 18.07 -4.53 -17.59
C TRP A 75 17.72 -3.37 -16.64
N TYR A 76 17.39 -3.65 -15.37
CA TYR A 76 17.20 -2.59 -14.37
C TYR A 76 18.49 -1.76 -14.18
N ARG A 77 19.66 -2.41 -14.16
CA ARG A 77 20.94 -1.71 -14.05
C ARG A 77 21.15 -0.74 -15.21
N GLN A 78 20.92 -1.16 -16.45
CA GLN A 78 21.07 -0.30 -17.62
C GLN A 78 20.15 0.94 -17.54
N ALA A 79 18.92 0.77 -17.11
CA ALA A 79 17.98 1.87 -16.93
C ALA A 79 18.35 2.76 -15.73
N ALA A 80 18.85 2.18 -14.63
CA ALA A 80 19.26 2.89 -13.42
C ALA A 80 20.50 3.76 -13.63
N GLU A 81 21.48 3.26 -14.38
CA GLU A 81 22.69 3.99 -14.78
C GLU A 81 22.37 5.19 -15.66
N GLN A 82 21.27 5.16 -16.41
CA GLN A 82 20.72 6.30 -17.15
C GLN A 82 19.87 7.25 -16.27
N GLY A 83 19.87 7.06 -14.95
CA GLY A 83 19.24 7.95 -14.00
C GLY A 83 17.72 7.77 -13.87
N LEU A 84 17.11 6.63 -14.30
CA LEU A 84 15.68 6.42 -14.10
C LEU A 84 15.39 6.06 -12.64
N PRO A 85 14.66 6.90 -11.85
CA PRO A 85 14.46 6.69 -10.42
C PRO A 85 13.79 5.35 -10.09
N MET A 86 12.79 4.95 -10.88
CA MET A 86 12.10 3.67 -10.71
C MET A 86 13.04 2.47 -10.92
N ALA A 87 13.93 2.53 -11.90
CA ALA A 87 14.91 1.48 -12.13
C ALA A 87 15.96 1.42 -11.01
N GLN A 88 16.41 2.58 -10.51
CA GLN A 88 17.29 2.66 -9.35
C GLN A 88 16.65 2.03 -8.11
N HIS A 89 15.39 2.35 -7.84
CA HIS A 89 14.62 1.72 -6.76
C HIS A 89 14.54 0.20 -6.91
N LYS A 90 14.16 -0.28 -8.11
CA LYS A 90 14.07 -1.72 -8.39
C LYS A 90 15.43 -2.41 -8.24
N LEU A 91 16.49 -1.79 -8.70
CA LEU A 91 17.86 -2.31 -8.56
C LEU A 91 18.30 -2.35 -7.09
N GLY A 92 17.98 -1.31 -6.31
CA GLY A 92 18.18 -1.30 -4.85
C GLY A 92 17.52 -2.49 -4.17
N ASN A 93 16.26 -2.79 -4.51
CA ASN A 93 15.54 -3.96 -4.00
C ASN A 93 16.22 -5.28 -4.44
N ARG A 94 16.72 -5.37 -5.68
CA ARG A 94 17.47 -6.56 -6.14
C ARG A 94 18.67 -6.88 -5.26
N TYR A 95 19.43 -5.83 -4.90
CA TYR A 95 20.56 -5.99 -4.00
C TYR A 95 20.14 -6.27 -2.55
N ALA A 96 19.04 -5.65 -2.07
CA ALA A 96 18.54 -5.91 -0.72
C ALA A 96 18.17 -7.37 -0.48
N PHE A 97 17.55 -8.00 -1.48
CA PHE A 97 17.01 -9.35 -1.37
C PHE A 97 17.84 -10.44 -2.07
N GLY A 98 18.84 -10.06 -2.88
CA GLY A 98 19.66 -11.00 -3.63
C GLY A 98 18.93 -11.63 -4.84
N HIS A 99 18.01 -10.90 -5.46
CA HIS A 99 17.23 -11.38 -6.59
C HIS A 99 18.00 -11.19 -7.91
N GLY A 100 18.55 -12.26 -8.48
CA GLY A 100 19.35 -12.22 -9.71
C GLY A 100 20.69 -11.48 -9.57
N THR A 101 21.14 -11.27 -8.34
CA THR A 101 22.45 -10.73 -7.95
C THR A 101 22.75 -11.17 -6.51
N PRO A 102 24.01 -11.30 -6.09
CA PRO A 102 24.33 -11.47 -4.68
C PRO A 102 23.74 -10.33 -3.84
N LYS A 103 23.28 -10.68 -2.63
CA LYS A 103 22.78 -9.66 -1.67
C LYS A 103 23.91 -8.71 -1.29
N ASP A 104 23.66 -7.41 -1.41
CA ASP A 104 24.58 -6.34 -1.04
C ASP A 104 23.80 -5.13 -0.52
N LEU A 105 23.83 -4.94 0.80
CA LEU A 105 23.09 -3.84 1.44
C LEU A 105 23.72 -2.47 1.18
N VAL A 106 25.04 -2.40 0.91
CA VAL A 106 25.72 -1.13 0.59
C VAL A 106 25.29 -0.65 -0.80
N GLU A 107 25.31 -1.56 -1.79
CA GLU A 107 24.77 -1.27 -3.12
C GLU A 107 23.27 -0.92 -3.06
N SER A 108 22.49 -1.68 -2.28
CA SER A 108 21.07 -1.38 -2.07
C SER A 108 20.83 0.04 -1.58
N ALA A 109 21.50 0.44 -0.50
CA ALA A 109 21.37 1.79 0.07
C ALA A 109 21.84 2.87 -0.92
N THR A 110 22.89 2.61 -1.69
CA THR A 110 23.39 3.52 -2.72
C THR A 110 22.35 3.79 -3.81
N TRP A 111 21.75 2.73 -4.36
CA TRP A 111 20.73 2.87 -5.40
C TRP A 111 19.44 3.49 -4.86
N HIS A 112 19.01 3.15 -3.63
CA HIS A 112 17.88 3.82 -2.99
C HIS A 112 18.16 5.30 -2.77
N ARG A 113 19.39 5.69 -2.39
CA ARG A 113 19.77 7.10 -2.22
C ARG A 113 19.64 7.87 -3.54
N MET A 114 20.17 7.34 -4.62
CA MET A 114 20.08 7.99 -5.94
C MET A 114 18.62 8.21 -6.37
N ALA A 115 17.73 7.27 -6.11
CA ALA A 115 16.31 7.44 -6.41
C ALA A 115 15.60 8.38 -5.41
N ALA A 116 15.97 8.34 -4.13
CA ALA A 116 15.41 9.19 -3.07
C ALA A 116 15.75 10.68 -3.29
N GLU A 117 16.97 10.98 -3.70
CA GLU A 117 17.43 12.33 -4.06
C GLU A 117 16.69 12.91 -5.27
N GLN A 118 16.17 12.04 -6.15
CA GLN A 118 15.29 12.44 -7.26
C GLN A 118 13.80 12.52 -6.83
N GLY A 119 13.49 12.35 -5.56
CA GLY A 119 12.16 12.51 -5.00
C GLY A 119 11.29 11.25 -5.03
N LEU A 120 11.81 10.07 -5.35
CA LEU A 120 10.99 8.86 -5.32
C LEU A 120 10.70 8.44 -3.87
N ASP A 121 9.46 8.60 -3.44
CA ASP A 121 8.99 8.35 -2.07
C ASP A 121 9.26 6.92 -1.58
N TRP A 122 9.07 5.90 -2.42
CA TRP A 122 9.40 4.51 -2.11
C TRP A 122 10.88 4.35 -1.74
N SER A 123 11.77 5.04 -2.43
CA SER A 123 13.20 4.98 -2.14
C SER A 123 13.57 5.84 -0.94
N GLN A 124 12.91 6.97 -0.71
CA GLN A 124 13.07 7.76 0.52
C GLN A 124 12.71 6.93 1.75
N TYR A 125 11.60 6.21 1.70
CA TYR A 125 11.16 5.32 2.77
C TYR A 125 12.16 4.17 3.01
N HIS A 126 12.64 3.50 1.96
CA HIS A 126 13.64 2.44 2.09
C HIS A 126 14.98 2.96 2.64
N LEU A 127 15.44 4.10 2.14
CA LEU A 127 16.68 4.74 2.62
C LEU A 127 16.58 5.12 4.11
N ALA A 128 15.41 5.63 4.53
CA ALA A 128 15.13 5.92 5.94
C ALA A 128 15.31 4.68 6.80
N HIS A 129 14.79 3.52 6.38
CA HIS A 129 15.00 2.25 7.06
C HIS A 129 16.46 1.80 7.07
N CYS A 130 17.20 2.00 5.97
CA CYS A 130 18.63 1.71 5.94
C CYS A 130 19.38 2.50 7.03
N TYR A 131 19.11 3.79 7.18
CA TYR A 131 19.71 4.61 8.21
C TYR A 131 19.24 4.22 9.63
N LEU A 132 17.96 3.92 9.81
CA LEU A 132 17.40 3.54 11.12
C LEU A 132 18.04 2.25 11.66
N ARG A 133 18.30 1.28 10.76
CA ARG A 133 18.82 -0.04 11.12
C ARG A 133 20.35 -0.16 10.97
N GLY A 134 20.98 0.75 10.24
CA GLY A 134 22.40 0.65 9.88
C GLY A 134 22.64 -0.40 8.78
N GLU A 135 21.69 -0.59 7.88
CA GLU A 135 21.76 -1.57 6.80
C GLU A 135 22.38 -0.93 5.54
N GLY A 136 23.62 -1.32 5.24
CA GLY A 136 24.39 -0.75 4.12
C GLY A 136 24.90 0.66 4.32
N VAL A 137 24.51 1.32 5.40
CA VAL A 137 24.97 2.65 5.84
C VAL A 137 25.21 2.65 7.34
N LYS A 138 25.98 3.60 7.85
CA LYS A 138 26.10 3.81 9.30
C LYS A 138 24.72 4.20 9.84
N LYS A 139 24.31 3.56 10.96
CA LYS A 139 23.07 3.92 11.66
C LYS A 139 23.08 5.41 12.01
N ASP A 140 22.00 6.10 11.61
CA ASP A 140 21.81 7.53 11.85
C ASP A 140 20.31 7.84 11.92
N VAL A 141 19.84 8.15 13.14
CA VAL A 141 18.39 8.38 13.37
C VAL A 141 17.94 9.71 12.80
N ASP A 142 18.80 10.73 12.77
CA ASP A 142 18.45 12.06 12.23
C ASP A 142 18.29 12.00 10.70
N GLU A 143 19.21 11.29 10.02
CA GLU A 143 19.06 11.04 8.57
C GLU A 143 17.84 10.15 8.28
N ALA A 144 17.55 9.15 9.11
CA ALA A 144 16.34 8.34 8.96
C ALA A 144 15.07 9.20 9.07
N LEU A 145 15.01 10.07 10.09
CA LEU A 145 13.88 10.98 10.30
C LEU A 145 13.68 11.95 9.13
N LYS A 146 14.76 12.51 8.61
CA LYS A 146 14.72 13.40 7.43
C LYS A 146 14.11 12.70 6.22
N TRP A 147 14.52 11.48 5.93
CA TRP A 147 14.01 10.73 4.79
C TRP A 147 12.58 10.21 4.99
N PHE A 148 12.21 9.82 6.20
CA PHE A 148 10.80 9.49 6.52
C PHE A 148 9.89 10.71 6.34
N ARG A 149 10.32 11.91 6.79
CA ARG A 149 9.57 13.16 6.58
C ARG A 149 9.42 13.46 5.09
N ALA A 150 10.50 13.34 4.32
CA ALA A 150 10.47 13.57 2.88
C ALA A 150 9.47 12.64 2.17
N ALA A 151 9.39 11.35 2.54
CA ALA A 151 8.41 10.42 2.01
C ALA A 151 6.97 10.78 2.43
N ALA A 152 6.75 11.12 3.70
CA ALA A 152 5.43 11.46 4.25
C ALA A 152 4.87 12.78 3.67
N GLU A 153 5.74 13.76 3.40
CA GLU A 153 5.39 15.06 2.80
C GLU A 153 4.86 14.94 1.37
N GLN A 154 5.14 13.83 0.69
CA GLN A 154 4.56 13.53 -0.63
C GLN A 154 3.08 13.11 -0.57
N GLY A 155 2.54 12.94 0.63
CA GLY A 155 1.11 12.81 0.88
C GLY A 155 0.57 11.39 0.89
N ASP A 156 1.39 10.35 0.80
CA ASP A 156 0.93 8.97 0.92
C ASP A 156 0.60 8.62 2.38
N SER A 157 -0.62 8.10 2.61
CA SER A 157 -1.12 7.83 3.96
C SER A 157 -0.30 6.79 4.72
N ALA A 158 0.25 5.79 4.02
CA ALA A 158 1.04 4.75 4.65
C ALA A 158 2.37 5.30 5.20
N TYR A 159 3.03 6.18 4.44
CA TYR A 159 4.28 6.82 4.92
C TYR A 159 4.03 7.82 6.04
N GLN A 160 2.92 8.57 5.96
CA GLN A 160 2.50 9.46 7.06
C GLN A 160 2.24 8.69 8.35
N TYR A 161 1.51 7.58 8.27
CA TYR A 161 1.26 6.71 9.42
C TYR A 161 2.56 6.10 9.96
N GLN A 162 3.42 5.59 9.08
CA GLN A 162 4.68 4.98 9.49
C GLN A 162 5.62 5.98 10.19
N LEU A 163 5.68 7.21 9.71
CA LEU A 163 6.42 8.29 10.39
C LEU A 163 5.82 8.57 11.78
N ALA A 164 4.50 8.70 11.89
CA ALA A 164 3.82 8.92 13.16
C ALA A 164 4.12 7.82 14.17
N VAL A 165 4.02 6.54 13.75
CA VAL A 165 4.34 5.38 14.59
C VAL A 165 5.79 5.38 15.03
N SER A 166 6.72 5.66 14.12
CA SER A 166 8.16 5.65 14.41
C SER A 166 8.54 6.74 15.42
N LEU A 167 7.94 7.92 15.31
CA LEU A 167 8.08 9.01 16.28
C LEU A 167 7.45 8.64 17.63
N HIS A 168 6.23 8.08 17.60
CA HIS A 168 5.47 7.74 18.80
C HIS A 168 6.12 6.60 19.59
N GLN A 169 6.62 5.56 18.92
CA GLN A 169 7.32 4.45 19.58
C GLN A 169 8.73 4.79 20.03
N GLY A 170 9.21 5.99 19.78
CA GLY A 170 10.54 6.45 20.17
C GLY A 170 11.68 5.86 19.35
N SER A 171 11.40 5.11 18.26
CA SER A 171 12.44 4.60 17.35
C SER A 171 13.12 5.73 16.56
N LEU A 172 12.40 6.86 16.40
CA LEU A 172 12.89 8.13 15.87
C LEU A 172 12.77 9.26 16.92
N ALA A 173 12.93 8.91 18.21
CA ALA A 173 12.91 9.91 19.28
C ALA A 173 14.07 10.91 19.08
N TYR A 174 13.79 12.18 19.38
CA TYR A 174 14.82 13.22 19.39
C TYR A 174 15.96 12.84 20.37
N GLN A 175 17.13 13.42 20.17
CA GLN A 175 18.34 13.11 20.97
C GLN A 175 18.14 13.29 22.48
N ASP A 176 17.17 14.11 22.91
CA ASP A 176 16.78 14.30 24.30
C ASP A 176 15.76 13.26 24.82
N GLY A 177 15.37 12.29 23.99
CA GLY A 177 14.40 11.24 24.33
C GLY A 177 12.96 11.73 24.44
N LYS A 178 12.66 13.00 24.08
CA LYS A 178 11.31 13.54 24.13
C LYS A 178 10.52 13.24 22.87
N GLN A 179 9.25 12.97 23.05
CA GLN A 179 8.29 12.83 21.97
C GLN A 179 7.67 14.19 21.64
N ASP A 180 7.65 14.55 20.35
CA ASP A 180 6.92 15.72 19.88
C ASP A 180 5.46 15.30 19.55
N MET A 181 4.61 15.27 20.59
CA MET A 181 3.20 14.88 20.41
C MET A 181 2.46 15.73 19.37
N PRO A 182 2.64 17.07 19.29
CA PRO A 182 2.12 17.86 18.17
C PRO A 182 2.50 17.33 16.79
N GLU A 183 3.76 16.95 16.54
CA GLU A 183 4.19 16.37 15.28
C GLU A 183 3.60 14.98 15.06
N ILE A 184 3.60 14.13 16.07
CA ILE A 184 3.01 12.78 16.03
C ILE A 184 1.54 12.86 15.63
N LEU A 185 0.76 13.72 16.31
CA LEU A 185 -0.65 13.93 16.01
C LEU A 185 -0.88 14.52 14.62
N LYS A 186 -0.02 15.43 14.15
CA LYS A 186 -0.06 15.96 12.78
C LYS A 186 -0.04 14.83 11.77
N TRP A 187 0.90 13.91 11.91
CA TRP A 187 1.08 12.82 10.95
C TRP A 187 -0.01 11.74 11.05
N TYR A 188 -0.43 11.37 12.27
CA TYR A 188 -1.59 10.49 12.43
C TYR A 188 -2.85 11.11 11.79
N ARG A 189 -3.13 12.40 12.00
CA ARG A 189 -4.28 13.07 11.39
C ARG A 189 -4.16 13.13 9.87
N ALA A 190 -2.99 13.41 9.33
CA ALA A 190 -2.75 13.44 7.88
C ALA A 190 -3.04 12.09 7.22
N ALA A 191 -2.62 10.99 7.85
CA ALA A 191 -2.93 9.64 7.39
C ALA A 191 -4.42 9.29 7.57
N ALA A 192 -5.00 9.65 8.72
CA ALA A 192 -6.38 9.33 9.08
C ALA A 192 -7.42 9.97 8.13
N VAL A 193 -7.21 11.22 7.70
CA VAL A 193 -8.14 11.89 6.76
C VAL A 193 -8.17 11.21 5.38
N GLN A 194 -7.13 10.46 5.04
CA GLN A 194 -7.05 9.63 3.84
C GLN A 194 -7.60 8.20 4.05
N GLY A 195 -8.16 7.91 5.24
CA GLY A 195 -8.72 6.61 5.56
C GLY A 195 -7.67 5.54 5.89
N GLU A 196 -6.54 5.93 6.47
CA GLU A 196 -5.59 4.96 7.04
C GLU A 196 -6.15 4.42 8.35
N ILE A 197 -6.57 3.16 8.34
CA ILE A 197 -7.33 2.54 9.45
C ILE A 197 -6.54 2.56 10.76
N ASP A 198 -5.26 2.21 10.69
CA ASP A 198 -4.43 2.16 11.89
C ASP A 198 -4.17 3.55 12.48
N ALA A 199 -4.10 4.60 11.65
CA ALA A 199 -4.02 5.98 12.10
C ALA A 199 -5.32 6.43 12.79
N LEU A 200 -6.48 6.07 12.23
CA LEU A 200 -7.79 6.35 12.81
C LEU A 200 -7.94 5.67 14.18
N ARG A 201 -7.54 4.41 14.30
CA ARG A 201 -7.55 3.66 15.54
C ARG A 201 -6.59 4.25 16.59
N ALA A 202 -5.38 4.64 16.15
CA ALA A 202 -4.40 5.28 17.03
C ALA A 202 -4.94 6.59 17.61
N LEU A 203 -5.53 7.47 16.79
CA LEU A 203 -6.14 8.71 17.26
C LEU A 203 -7.32 8.45 18.21
N SER A 204 -8.21 7.51 17.87
CA SER A 204 -9.32 7.13 18.75
C SER A 204 -8.83 6.65 20.11
N HIS A 205 -7.76 5.84 20.14
CA HIS A 205 -7.16 5.34 21.36
C HIS A 205 -6.51 6.47 22.18
N LEU A 206 -5.67 7.30 21.55
CA LEU A 206 -4.96 8.39 22.21
C LEU A 206 -5.92 9.36 22.91
N TYR A 207 -6.96 9.81 22.21
CA TYR A 207 -7.96 10.70 22.80
C TYR A 207 -8.86 10.00 23.83
N GLY A 208 -9.14 8.72 23.66
CA GLY A 208 -10.00 7.97 24.58
C GLY A 208 -9.32 7.60 25.88
N GLN A 209 -8.03 7.29 25.86
CA GLN A 209 -7.26 6.95 27.06
C GLN A 209 -6.81 8.21 27.81
N GLY A 210 -6.36 9.23 27.09
CA GLY A 210 -5.65 10.35 27.68
C GLY A 210 -4.21 9.98 28.06
N GLY A 211 -3.57 10.87 28.80
CA GLY A 211 -2.19 10.67 29.31
C GLY A 211 -1.16 11.39 28.43
N GLU A 212 -0.90 10.91 27.22
CA GLU A 212 0.00 11.58 26.26
C GLU A 212 -0.64 12.83 25.63
N VAL A 213 -1.96 12.79 25.49
CA VAL A 213 -2.81 13.92 25.10
C VAL A 213 -3.92 14.12 26.12
N GLU A 214 -4.53 15.29 26.15
CA GLU A 214 -5.72 15.52 26.98
C GLU A 214 -6.84 14.57 26.51
N LYS A 215 -7.49 13.93 27.48
CA LYS A 215 -8.61 13.03 27.20
C LYS A 215 -9.78 13.78 26.58
N ASP A 216 -10.22 13.31 25.41
CA ASP A 216 -11.37 13.87 24.67
C ASP A 216 -12.21 12.73 24.09
N GLU A 217 -13.26 12.36 24.80
CA GLU A 217 -14.18 11.29 24.37
C GLU A 217 -14.94 11.63 23.08
N ALA A 218 -15.18 12.92 22.80
CA ALA A 218 -15.88 13.33 21.59
C ALA A 218 -14.97 13.17 20.36
N GLU A 219 -13.72 13.59 20.49
CA GLU A 219 -12.72 13.41 19.44
C GLU A 219 -12.39 11.91 19.25
N ALA A 220 -12.26 11.13 20.33
CA ALA A 220 -12.09 9.68 20.26
C ALA A 220 -13.22 8.99 19.50
N LEU A 221 -14.47 9.37 19.79
CA LEU A 221 -15.64 8.82 19.11
C LEU A 221 -15.72 9.22 17.64
N LYS A 222 -15.33 10.43 17.29
CA LYS A 222 -15.25 10.88 15.89
C LYS A 222 -14.29 10.02 15.08
N TRP A 223 -13.09 9.77 15.59
CA TRP A 223 -12.12 8.92 14.92
C TRP A 223 -12.56 7.45 14.86
N LEU A 224 -13.22 6.96 15.92
CA LEU A 224 -13.81 5.61 15.94
C LEU A 224 -14.89 5.44 14.86
N ARG A 225 -15.80 6.42 14.73
CA ARG A 225 -16.82 6.43 13.66
C ARG A 225 -16.16 6.44 12.28
N THR A 226 -15.18 7.31 12.10
CA THR A 226 -14.46 7.38 10.82
C THR A 226 -13.81 6.05 10.48
N ALA A 227 -13.19 5.34 11.43
CA ALA A 227 -12.63 4.02 11.20
C ALA A 227 -13.69 2.98 10.80
N ALA A 228 -14.84 2.98 11.50
CA ALA A 228 -15.97 2.12 11.17
C ALA A 228 -16.53 2.40 9.76
N ASP A 229 -16.59 3.68 9.37
CA ASP A 229 -17.01 4.15 8.05
C ASP A 229 -16.02 3.80 6.93
N TRP A 230 -14.78 3.51 7.26
CA TRP A 230 -13.79 2.91 6.35
C TRP A 230 -13.79 1.38 6.37
N GLY A 231 -14.72 0.76 7.11
CA GLY A 231 -14.92 -0.67 7.13
C GLY A 231 -14.12 -1.44 8.19
N ASP A 232 -13.49 -0.74 9.16
CA ASP A 232 -12.78 -1.44 10.24
C ASP A 232 -13.74 -2.19 11.15
N VAL A 233 -13.68 -3.51 11.07
CA VAL A 233 -14.56 -4.44 11.80
C VAL A 233 -14.46 -4.25 13.31
N SER A 234 -13.26 -4.00 13.84
CA SER A 234 -13.04 -3.76 15.26
C SER A 234 -13.74 -2.47 15.73
N SER A 235 -13.61 -1.39 14.94
CA SER A 235 -14.27 -0.12 15.23
C SER A 235 -15.79 -0.20 15.09
N GLN A 236 -16.31 -0.96 14.13
CA GLN A 236 -17.74 -1.25 14.00
C GLN A 236 -18.27 -1.95 15.26
N ARG A 237 -17.60 -2.99 15.75
CA ARG A 237 -17.98 -3.66 17.00
C ARG A 237 -17.95 -2.70 18.20
N LEU A 238 -16.88 -1.90 18.33
CA LEU A 238 -16.77 -0.94 19.44
C LEU A 238 -17.86 0.14 19.40
N LEU A 239 -18.27 0.59 18.21
CA LEU A 239 -19.42 1.49 18.07
C LEU A 239 -20.72 0.80 18.48
N GLY A 240 -20.92 -0.45 18.10
CA GLY A 240 -22.04 -1.26 18.59
C GLY A 240 -22.08 -1.30 20.11
N ASP A 241 -20.93 -1.49 20.77
CA ASP A 241 -20.82 -1.47 22.25
C ASP A 241 -21.21 -0.10 22.84
N ARG A 242 -20.76 0.99 22.22
CA ARG A 242 -21.07 2.36 22.69
C ARG A 242 -22.56 2.66 22.54
N TYR A 243 -23.20 2.34 21.43
CA TYR A 243 -24.62 2.53 21.23
C TYR A 243 -25.48 1.61 22.12
N ALA A 244 -25.05 0.38 22.37
CA ALA A 244 -25.74 -0.54 23.25
C ALA A 244 -25.71 -0.08 24.72
N SER A 245 -24.58 0.47 25.17
CA SER A 245 -24.40 0.94 26.55
C SER A 245 -24.85 2.38 26.78
N GLY A 246 -24.86 3.22 25.75
CA GLY A 246 -25.03 4.66 25.88
C GLY A 246 -23.75 5.39 26.33
N THR A 247 -22.57 4.79 26.13
CA THR A 247 -21.28 5.37 26.54
C THR A 247 -20.77 6.35 25.48
N ALA A 248 -20.64 7.61 25.83
CA ALA A 248 -20.25 8.74 24.97
C ALA A 248 -21.19 9.02 23.79
N VAL A 249 -22.30 8.28 23.66
CA VAL A 249 -23.39 8.47 22.70
C VAL A 249 -24.72 8.20 23.38
N ALA A 250 -25.82 8.70 22.84
CA ALA A 250 -27.14 8.27 23.29
C ALA A 250 -27.33 6.77 22.97
N LYS A 251 -27.92 6.06 23.92
CA LYS A 251 -28.25 4.63 23.73
C LYS A 251 -29.22 4.48 22.56
N ASP A 252 -28.85 3.61 21.60
CA ASP A 252 -29.64 3.32 20.41
C ASP A 252 -29.46 1.86 20.02
N GLU A 253 -30.51 1.05 20.20
CA GLU A 253 -30.49 -0.38 19.90
C GLU A 253 -30.46 -0.67 18.39
N VAL A 254 -31.01 0.22 17.56
CA VAL A 254 -31.02 0.08 16.10
C VAL A 254 -29.62 0.30 15.53
N GLU A 255 -28.94 1.35 15.97
CA GLU A 255 -27.55 1.60 15.59
C GLU A 255 -26.62 0.52 16.14
N ALA A 256 -26.78 0.10 17.41
CA ALA A 256 -25.99 -0.98 18.00
C ALA A 256 -26.10 -2.28 17.18
N PHE A 257 -27.36 -2.65 16.85
CA PHE A 257 -27.63 -3.82 16.00
C PHE A 257 -26.97 -3.68 14.61
N ALA A 258 -27.12 -2.55 13.97
CA ALA A 258 -26.55 -2.30 12.64
C ALA A 258 -25.02 -2.46 12.64
N TYR A 259 -24.33 -1.89 13.63
CA TYR A 259 -22.88 -2.00 13.73
C TYR A 259 -22.40 -3.40 14.10
N TYR A 260 -23.08 -4.13 15.00
CA TYR A 260 -22.76 -5.53 15.26
C TYR A 260 -22.97 -6.42 14.04
N ARG A 261 -24.03 -6.15 13.26
CA ARG A 261 -24.31 -6.88 12.02
C ARG A 261 -23.21 -6.60 10.96
N LEU A 262 -22.75 -5.38 10.82
CA LEU A 262 -21.61 -5.05 9.94
C LEU A 262 -20.36 -5.82 10.34
N ALA A 263 -20.02 -5.81 11.63
CA ALA A 263 -18.81 -6.46 12.14
C ALA A 263 -18.89 -8.01 12.10
N SER A 264 -20.09 -8.60 12.16
CA SER A 264 -20.27 -10.05 12.20
C SER A 264 -20.44 -10.72 10.83
N VAL A 265 -20.81 -9.96 9.80
CA VAL A 265 -21.14 -10.50 8.47
C VAL A 265 -20.31 -9.81 7.39
N TYR A 266 -19.19 -10.41 7.01
CA TYR A 266 -18.38 -9.99 5.88
C TYR A 266 -18.56 -10.98 4.71
N PRO A 267 -19.43 -10.69 3.71
CA PRO A 267 -19.81 -11.67 2.69
C PRO A 267 -18.63 -12.17 1.85
N SER A 268 -17.64 -11.31 1.62
CA SER A 268 -16.46 -11.61 0.79
C SER A 268 -15.30 -12.24 1.56
N SER A 269 -15.31 -12.24 2.90
CA SER A 269 -14.22 -12.81 3.70
C SER A 269 -14.69 -13.19 5.10
N PRO A 270 -15.24 -14.43 5.28
CA PRO A 270 -15.70 -14.89 6.59
C PRO A 270 -14.63 -14.88 7.68
N ALA A 271 -13.36 -14.97 7.31
CA ALA A 271 -12.23 -14.89 8.24
C ALA A 271 -12.08 -13.52 8.93
N LEU A 272 -12.68 -12.47 8.36
CA LEU A 272 -12.67 -11.11 8.92
C LEU A 272 -13.85 -10.84 9.87
N ASN A 273 -14.79 -11.78 10.02
CA ASN A 273 -15.93 -11.62 10.89
C ASN A 273 -15.50 -11.58 12.37
N ASP A 274 -15.98 -10.59 13.11
CA ASP A 274 -15.79 -10.55 14.57
C ASP A 274 -16.79 -11.47 15.27
N LEU A 275 -16.29 -12.61 15.77
CA LEU A 275 -17.10 -13.58 16.49
C LEU A 275 -17.74 -13.00 17.77
N SER A 276 -17.13 -12.00 18.40
CA SER A 276 -17.70 -11.32 19.56
C SER A 276 -18.90 -10.46 19.15
N ALA A 277 -18.80 -9.75 18.02
CA ALA A 277 -19.92 -9.00 17.45
C ALA A 277 -21.09 -9.94 17.10
N GLY A 278 -20.82 -11.11 16.52
CA GLY A 278 -21.85 -12.12 16.21
C GLY A 278 -22.61 -12.61 17.43
N LYS A 279 -21.92 -12.86 18.55
CA LYS A 279 -22.56 -13.22 19.82
C LYS A 279 -23.45 -12.11 20.38
N LYS A 280 -22.98 -10.86 20.31
CA LYS A 280 -23.74 -9.69 20.76
C LYS A 280 -24.94 -9.41 19.87
N LEU A 281 -24.81 -9.59 18.57
CA LEU A 281 -25.91 -9.50 17.60
C LEU A 281 -27.01 -10.52 17.94
N ALA A 282 -26.67 -11.80 18.11
CA ALA A 282 -27.63 -12.86 18.46
C ALA A 282 -28.34 -12.57 19.78
N ALA A 283 -27.62 -12.07 20.79
CA ALA A 283 -28.21 -11.68 22.07
C ALA A 283 -29.21 -10.53 21.93
N MET A 284 -28.93 -9.58 21.06
CA MET A 284 -29.85 -8.46 20.76
C MET A 284 -31.07 -8.92 19.97
N GLU A 285 -30.89 -9.78 18.97
CA GLU A 285 -31.99 -10.32 18.15
C GLU A 285 -33.09 -10.97 18.95
N SER A 286 -32.74 -11.64 20.07
CA SER A 286 -33.72 -12.29 20.95
C SER A 286 -34.54 -11.30 21.79
N ASN A 287 -34.06 -10.07 21.99
CA ASN A 287 -34.66 -9.08 22.89
C ASN A 287 -35.30 -7.89 22.16
N MET A 288 -34.98 -7.68 20.87
CA MET A 288 -35.52 -6.59 20.08
C MET A 288 -36.89 -6.91 19.47
N SER A 289 -37.72 -5.88 19.31
CA SER A 289 -38.95 -5.98 18.51
C SER A 289 -38.64 -6.27 17.03
N ALA A 290 -39.60 -6.88 16.32
CA ALA A 290 -39.46 -7.17 14.90
C ALA A 290 -39.21 -5.90 14.06
N ASP A 291 -39.91 -4.80 14.38
CA ASP A 291 -39.74 -3.49 13.73
C ASP A 291 -38.34 -2.90 13.97
N ALA A 292 -37.83 -2.95 15.21
CA ALA A 292 -36.48 -2.46 15.52
C ALA A 292 -35.41 -3.28 14.80
N ARG A 293 -35.56 -4.61 14.71
CA ARG A 293 -34.66 -5.48 13.95
C ARG A 293 -34.65 -5.14 12.46
N GLU A 294 -35.81 -4.97 11.86
CA GLU A 294 -35.95 -4.60 10.45
C GLU A 294 -35.29 -3.25 10.16
N ARG A 295 -35.48 -2.24 11.00
CA ARG A 295 -34.79 -0.94 10.89
C ARG A 295 -33.27 -1.14 11.01
N GLY A 296 -32.78 -1.95 11.95
CA GLY A 296 -31.36 -2.24 12.11
C GLY A 296 -30.75 -2.94 10.89
N VAL A 297 -31.48 -3.88 10.27
CA VAL A 297 -31.03 -4.51 9.01
C VAL A 297 -30.92 -3.48 7.90
N ARG A 298 -31.97 -2.66 7.68
CA ARG A 298 -31.94 -1.59 6.67
C ARG A 298 -30.79 -0.60 6.90
N ARG A 299 -30.55 -0.23 8.17
CA ARG A 299 -29.44 0.67 8.53
C ARG A 299 -28.09 0.05 8.23
N ALA A 300 -27.88 -1.22 8.54
CA ALA A 300 -26.65 -1.95 8.22
C ALA A 300 -26.40 -2.03 6.70
N ASP A 301 -27.44 -2.23 5.90
CA ASP A 301 -27.31 -2.30 4.44
C ASP A 301 -26.95 -0.93 3.83
N VAL A 302 -27.50 0.17 4.35
CA VAL A 302 -27.10 1.55 3.97
C VAL A 302 -25.64 1.77 4.30
N LEU A 303 -25.23 1.53 5.54
CA LEU A 303 -23.84 1.72 5.97
C LEU A 303 -22.86 0.88 5.12
N ARG A 304 -23.22 -0.38 4.80
CA ARG A 304 -22.41 -1.25 3.95
C ARG A 304 -22.20 -0.67 2.55
N SER A 305 -23.25 -0.10 1.98
CA SER A 305 -23.19 0.53 0.66
C SER A 305 -22.31 1.79 0.66
N GLU A 306 -22.41 2.61 1.71
CA GLU A 306 -21.58 3.80 1.90
C GLU A 306 -20.10 3.44 2.08
N ILE A 307 -19.79 2.41 2.88
CA ILE A 307 -18.44 1.88 3.09
C ILE A 307 -17.86 1.39 1.74
N ALA A 308 -18.61 0.56 1.01
CA ALA A 308 -18.15 0.02 -0.26
C ALA A 308 -17.84 1.13 -1.29
N ALA A 309 -18.67 2.16 -1.37
CA ALA A 309 -18.45 3.29 -2.26
C ALA A 309 -17.18 4.08 -1.88
N ARG A 310 -16.95 4.31 -0.58
CA ARG A 310 -15.76 5.01 -0.07
C ARG A 310 -14.47 4.24 -0.33
N VAL A 311 -14.44 2.94 -0.04
CA VAL A 311 -13.28 2.08 -0.28
C VAL A 311 -12.93 2.05 -1.77
N LYS A 312 -13.92 1.87 -2.65
CA LYS A 312 -13.73 1.88 -4.10
C LYS A 312 -13.17 3.20 -4.62
N ALA A 313 -13.63 4.33 -4.08
CA ALA A 313 -13.11 5.65 -4.46
C ALA A 313 -11.62 5.80 -4.09
N LYS A 314 -11.22 5.34 -2.90
CA LYS A 314 -9.81 5.36 -2.46
C LYS A 314 -8.92 4.47 -3.34
N GLU A 315 -9.38 3.25 -3.67
CA GLU A 315 -8.63 2.34 -4.56
C GLU A 315 -8.37 2.99 -5.91
N THR A 316 -9.40 3.61 -6.51
CA THR A 316 -9.27 4.32 -7.80
C THR A 316 -8.25 5.48 -7.72
N GLU A 317 -8.28 6.27 -6.65
CA GLU A 317 -7.32 7.37 -6.45
C GLU A 317 -5.90 6.85 -6.29
N HIS A 318 -5.71 5.77 -5.52
CA HIS A 318 -4.41 5.13 -5.32
C HIS A 318 -3.82 4.60 -6.65
N ASP A 319 -4.64 3.94 -7.47
CA ASP A 319 -4.23 3.42 -8.78
C ASP A 319 -3.80 4.55 -9.72
N LEU A 320 -4.54 5.66 -9.75
CA LEU A 320 -4.18 6.84 -10.55
C LEU A 320 -2.86 7.47 -10.08
N ARG A 321 -2.63 7.57 -8.78
CA ARG A 321 -1.38 8.10 -8.21
C ARG A 321 -0.18 7.21 -8.57
N ASN A 322 -0.34 5.89 -8.47
CA ASN A 322 0.71 4.94 -8.83
C ASN A 322 1.01 4.95 -10.33
N ALA A 323 0.00 5.02 -11.19
CA ALA A 323 0.18 5.14 -12.62
C ALA A 323 0.96 6.42 -13.01
N ALA A 324 0.70 7.55 -12.34
CA ALA A 324 1.44 8.79 -12.53
C ALA A 324 2.92 8.64 -12.15
N LYS A 325 3.22 8.01 -10.99
CA LYS A 325 4.61 7.73 -10.56
C LYS A 325 5.36 6.83 -11.55
N LEU A 326 4.69 5.79 -12.07
CA LEU A 326 5.28 4.85 -13.03
C LEU A 326 5.55 5.50 -14.39
N SER A 327 4.73 6.48 -14.81
CA SER A 327 4.90 7.21 -16.08
C SER A 327 5.98 8.30 -16.05
N GLY A 328 6.56 8.57 -14.88
CA GLY A 328 7.60 9.61 -14.72
C GLY A 328 7.06 11.04 -14.87
N ARG A 329 5.77 11.25 -14.61
CA ARG A 329 5.08 12.55 -14.61
C ARG A 329 4.85 13.03 -13.19
#